data_73a2736c9051a5c13fb2731d8564f856
#
_entry.id   73a2736c9051a5c13fb2731d8564f856
#
_cell.length_a   1.000
_cell.length_b   1.000
_cell.length_c   1.000
_cell.angle_alpha   90.00
_cell.angle_beta   90.00
_cell.angle_gamma   90.00
#
_symmetry.space_group_name_H-M   'P 1'
#
loop_
_entity.id
_entity.type
_entity.pdbx_description
1 polymer ?
#
loop_
_entity_poly.entity_id
_entity_poly.type
_entity_poly.pdbx_seq_one_letter_code
_entity_poly.pdbx_strand_id
1 'polypeptide(L)'
;MTAYTICHIDEVPDVFGDAYPGEMRFFTGLLGCEQVAFTYRRMPQHTGGKGSYGHRHTTQEEIYYVISGRLQFKLDDDVIELGPGTAVRVAPQVIRSVWNDEPGDAELVICSVRLDDPSSDVEGVPDFWPVE
;
A
#
# COMPACT_ATOMS: atom_id res chain seq x y z
N MET A 1 0.00 -30.25 -4.34
CA MET A 1 -0.05 -28.82 -4.67
C MET A 1 -1.28 -28.53 -5.52
N THR A 2 -2.05 -27.55 -5.15
CA THR A 2 -3.23 -27.14 -5.92
C THR A 2 -2.81 -26.13 -6.98
N ALA A 3 -3.51 -26.14 -8.12
CA ALA A 3 -3.27 -25.18 -9.19
C ALA A 3 -3.85 -23.79 -8.87
N TYR A 4 -4.70 -23.71 -7.86
CA TYR A 4 -5.29 -22.44 -7.42
C TYR A 4 -5.53 -22.45 -5.92
N THR A 5 -5.66 -21.25 -5.35
CA THR A 5 -5.95 -21.04 -3.92
C THR A 5 -7.01 -19.96 -3.79
N ILE A 6 -7.93 -20.14 -2.87
CA ILE A 6 -9.00 -19.17 -2.60
C ILE A 6 -8.90 -18.75 -1.14
N CYS A 7 -8.96 -17.43 -0.91
CA CYS A 7 -8.89 -16.87 0.43
C CYS A 7 -9.80 -15.64 0.51
N HIS A 8 -10.69 -15.62 1.50
CA HIS A 8 -11.54 -14.47 1.76
C HIS A 8 -10.81 -13.50 2.69
N ILE A 9 -11.10 -12.21 2.56
CA ILE A 9 -10.44 -11.15 3.34
C ILE A 9 -10.55 -11.41 4.86
N ASP A 10 -11.67 -11.98 5.31
CA ASP A 10 -11.87 -12.26 6.74
C ASP A 10 -10.90 -13.31 7.28
N GLU A 11 -10.28 -14.11 6.40
CA GLU A 11 -9.27 -15.10 6.78
C GLU A 11 -7.87 -14.51 6.85
N VAL A 12 -7.68 -13.31 6.32
CA VAL A 12 -6.36 -12.65 6.28
C VAL A 12 -6.20 -11.76 7.49
N PRO A 13 -5.18 -11.97 8.34
CA PRO A 13 -4.98 -11.14 9.51
C PRO A 13 -4.78 -9.67 9.15
N ASP A 14 -5.41 -8.79 9.94
CA ASP A 14 -5.12 -7.36 9.89
C ASP A 14 -3.84 -7.10 10.69
N VAL A 15 -2.76 -6.73 10.02
CA VAL A 15 -1.47 -6.55 10.68
C VAL A 15 -1.40 -5.26 11.50
N PHE A 16 -2.34 -4.34 11.33
CA PHE A 16 -2.43 -3.16 12.20
C PHE A 16 -3.08 -3.49 13.55
N GLY A 17 -4.09 -4.38 13.56
CA GLY A 17 -4.83 -4.69 14.77
C GLY A 17 -5.35 -3.44 15.45
N ASP A 18 -5.11 -3.31 16.74
CA ASP A 18 -5.49 -2.13 17.52
C ASP A 18 -4.38 -1.07 17.59
N ALA A 19 -3.22 -1.34 17.01
CA ALA A 19 -2.06 -0.47 17.13
C ALA A 19 -2.10 0.73 16.19
N TYR A 20 -2.85 0.64 15.09
CA TYR A 20 -2.91 1.67 14.07
C TYR A 20 -4.30 1.72 13.44
N PRO A 21 -4.84 2.92 13.13
CA PRO A 21 -6.18 3.02 12.52
C PRO A 21 -6.21 2.43 11.11
N GLY A 22 -7.32 1.79 10.77
CA GLY A 22 -7.52 1.18 9.48
C GLY A 22 -7.11 -0.28 9.47
N GLU A 23 -6.87 -0.81 8.28
CA GLU A 23 -6.51 -2.21 8.08
C GLU A 23 -5.41 -2.34 7.06
N MET A 24 -4.55 -3.33 7.26
CA MET A 24 -3.61 -3.79 6.25
C MET A 24 -3.56 -5.31 6.28
N ARG A 25 -3.86 -5.94 5.15
CA ARG A 25 -3.99 -7.38 5.06
C ARG A 25 -3.18 -7.90 3.88
N PHE A 26 -2.21 -8.76 4.17
CA PHE A 26 -1.33 -9.33 3.16
C PHE A 26 -1.88 -10.67 2.70
N PHE A 27 -2.37 -10.73 1.47
CA PHE A 27 -2.91 -11.96 0.90
C PHE A 27 -1.84 -12.93 0.40
N THR A 28 -0.66 -12.41 0.10
CA THR A 28 0.42 -13.12 -0.59
C THR A 28 0.70 -14.50 -0.01
N GLY A 29 0.92 -14.57 1.31
CA GLY A 29 1.29 -15.82 1.98
C GLY A 29 0.16 -16.84 2.01
N LEU A 30 -1.04 -16.41 2.37
CA LEU A 30 -2.21 -17.31 2.44
C LEU A 30 -2.63 -17.82 1.08
N LEU A 31 -2.46 -17.02 0.02
CA LEU A 31 -2.71 -17.47 -1.34
C LEU A 31 -1.60 -18.38 -1.87
N GLY A 32 -0.44 -18.39 -1.23
CA GLY A 32 0.71 -19.14 -1.72
C GLY A 32 1.26 -18.59 -3.02
N CYS A 33 1.23 -17.27 -3.19
CA CYS A 33 1.74 -16.65 -4.40
C CYS A 33 3.23 -16.88 -4.55
N GLU A 34 3.64 -17.17 -5.78
CA GLU A 34 5.05 -17.43 -6.10
C GLU A 34 5.72 -16.22 -6.76
N GLN A 35 4.97 -15.41 -7.50
CA GLN A 35 5.53 -14.34 -8.32
C GLN A 35 4.98 -12.96 -7.98
N VAL A 36 3.76 -12.88 -7.43
CA VAL A 36 3.12 -11.60 -7.16
C VAL A 36 2.85 -11.44 -5.67
N ALA A 37 2.91 -10.19 -5.21
CA ALA A 37 2.47 -9.79 -3.88
C ALA A 37 1.18 -9.01 -4.01
N PHE A 38 0.23 -9.26 -3.10
CA PHE A 38 -1.08 -8.63 -3.14
C PHE A 38 -1.50 -8.21 -1.74
N THR A 39 -1.80 -6.92 -1.57
CA THR A 39 -2.13 -6.32 -0.27
C THR A 39 -3.40 -5.50 -0.39
N TYR A 40 -4.26 -5.64 0.62
CA TYR A 40 -5.43 -4.76 0.80
C TYR A 40 -5.16 -3.78 1.94
N ARG A 41 -5.59 -2.53 1.76
CA ARG A 41 -5.48 -1.52 2.80
C ARG A 41 -6.75 -0.68 2.87
N ARG A 42 -7.22 -0.41 4.10
CA ARG A 42 -8.28 0.56 4.38
C ARG A 42 -7.69 1.69 5.19
N MET A 43 -7.92 2.92 4.74
CA MET A 43 -7.35 4.12 5.34
C MET A 43 -8.45 5.07 5.79
N PRO A 44 -8.71 5.19 7.10
CA PRO A 44 -9.56 6.26 7.61
C PRO A 44 -8.96 7.64 7.36
N GLN A 45 -9.76 8.69 7.58
CA GLN A 45 -9.28 10.06 7.45
C GLN A 45 -8.03 10.30 8.31
N HIS A 46 -7.11 11.08 7.79
CA HIS A 46 -5.87 11.49 8.44
C HIS A 46 -4.97 10.30 8.80
N THR A 47 -4.92 9.32 7.92
CA THR A 47 -3.95 8.22 8.03
C THR A 47 -3.07 8.18 6.80
N GLY A 48 -1.87 7.65 6.98
CA GLY A 48 -0.85 7.53 5.95
C GLY A 48 0.43 8.22 6.34
N GLY A 49 1.23 8.60 5.33
CA GLY A 49 2.58 9.09 5.54
C GLY A 49 2.76 10.61 5.56
N LYS A 50 1.70 11.39 5.36
CA LYS A 50 1.84 12.85 5.41
C LYS A 50 2.20 13.30 6.82
N GLY A 51 3.20 14.17 6.91
CA GLY A 51 3.75 14.59 8.19
C GLY A 51 4.77 13.61 8.76
N SER A 52 5.13 12.58 8.00
CA SER A 52 5.99 11.52 8.45
C SER A 52 6.91 11.06 7.31
N TYR A 53 6.89 9.78 6.99
CA TYR A 53 7.85 9.14 6.11
C TYR A 53 7.24 8.69 4.79
N GLY A 54 8.11 8.44 3.83
CA GLY A 54 7.82 7.66 2.63
C GLY A 54 8.76 6.48 2.56
N HIS A 55 8.71 5.76 1.47
CA HIS A 55 9.64 4.66 1.22
C HIS A 55 9.87 4.47 -0.27
N ARG A 56 10.93 3.76 -0.58
CA ARG A 56 11.24 3.30 -1.94
C ARG A 56 11.74 1.87 -1.88
N HIS A 57 11.81 1.26 -3.04
CA HIS A 57 12.26 -0.12 -3.17
C HIS A 57 13.49 -0.22 -4.06
N THR A 58 14.22 -1.31 -3.93
CA THR A 58 15.33 -1.63 -4.81
C THR A 58 14.82 -2.28 -6.11
N THR A 59 13.92 -3.27 -6.00
CA THR A 59 13.47 -4.07 -7.14
C THR A 59 11.96 -4.13 -7.31
N GLN A 60 11.16 -3.86 -6.24
CA GLN A 60 9.72 -4.01 -6.33
C GLN A 60 9.06 -2.84 -7.06
N GLU A 61 8.57 -3.12 -8.24
CA GLU A 61 7.59 -2.27 -8.91
C GLU A 61 6.24 -2.48 -8.22
N GLU A 62 5.48 -1.40 -7.99
CA GLU A 62 4.18 -1.48 -7.34
C GLU A 62 3.10 -0.84 -8.17
N ILE A 63 1.90 -1.42 -8.12
CA ILE A 63 0.69 -0.81 -8.66
C ILE A 63 -0.24 -0.58 -7.47
N TYR A 64 -0.69 0.66 -7.31
CA TYR A 64 -1.71 1.03 -6.34
C TYR A 64 -3.00 1.27 -7.09
N TYR A 65 -4.08 0.61 -6.65
CA TYR A 65 -5.39 0.75 -7.27
C TYR A 65 -6.41 1.19 -6.21
N VAL A 66 -7.03 2.35 -6.42
CA VAL A 66 -8.02 2.88 -5.48
C VAL A 66 -9.37 2.23 -5.77
N ILE A 67 -9.93 1.53 -4.78
CA ILE A 67 -11.23 0.88 -4.88
C ILE A 67 -12.34 1.87 -4.56
N SER A 68 -12.18 2.60 -3.46
CA SER A 68 -13.17 3.56 -2.96
C SER A 68 -12.48 4.71 -2.24
N GLY A 69 -13.16 5.84 -2.12
CA GLY A 69 -12.60 7.03 -1.52
C GLY A 69 -11.65 7.76 -2.46
N ARG A 70 -10.91 8.71 -1.91
CA ARG A 70 -9.90 9.48 -2.64
C ARG A 70 -8.65 9.53 -1.81
N LEU A 71 -7.50 9.34 -2.47
CA LEU A 71 -6.21 9.31 -1.79
C LEU A 71 -5.25 10.29 -2.44
N GLN A 72 -4.44 10.93 -1.62
CA GLN A 72 -3.30 11.71 -2.08
C GLN A 72 -2.07 10.82 -2.09
N PHE A 73 -1.29 10.92 -3.15
CA PHE A 73 -0.01 10.22 -3.29
C PHE A 73 1.09 11.26 -3.48
N LYS A 74 2.14 11.19 -2.67
CA LYS A 74 3.36 11.92 -2.96
C LYS A 74 4.33 10.96 -3.62
N LEU A 75 4.71 11.28 -4.85
CA LEU A 75 5.61 10.47 -5.69
C LEU A 75 6.80 11.35 -6.04
N ASP A 76 7.92 11.14 -5.36
CA ASP A 76 9.05 12.08 -5.35
C ASP A 76 8.54 13.48 -4.98
N ASP A 77 8.62 14.46 -5.87
CA ASP A 77 8.17 15.82 -5.60
C ASP A 77 6.72 16.08 -6.02
N ASP A 78 6.09 15.14 -6.70
CA ASP A 78 4.72 15.32 -7.19
C ASP A 78 3.70 14.87 -6.14
N VAL A 79 2.70 15.70 -5.92
CA VAL A 79 1.52 15.34 -5.10
C VAL A 79 0.33 15.25 -6.03
N ILE A 80 -0.27 14.06 -6.11
CA ILE A 80 -1.41 13.79 -6.99
C ILE A 80 -2.55 13.20 -6.17
N GLU A 81 -3.78 13.37 -6.69
CA GLU A 81 -4.96 12.82 -6.05
C GLU A 81 -5.59 11.80 -6.97
N LEU A 82 -5.90 10.61 -6.43
CA LEU A 82 -6.51 9.52 -7.19
C LEU A 82 -7.86 9.16 -6.57
N GLY A 83 -8.87 9.06 -7.42
CA GLY A 83 -10.20 8.61 -7.04
C GLY A 83 -10.45 7.15 -7.38
N PRO A 84 -11.68 6.67 -7.11
CA PRO A 84 -12.04 5.28 -7.34
C PRO A 84 -11.81 4.84 -8.79
N GLY A 85 -11.31 3.63 -8.97
CA GLY A 85 -11.08 3.07 -10.29
C GLY A 85 -9.79 3.52 -10.96
N THR A 86 -8.93 4.26 -10.25
CA THR A 86 -7.67 4.77 -10.78
C THR A 86 -6.50 3.97 -10.23
N ALA A 87 -5.58 3.60 -11.11
CA ALA A 87 -4.35 2.93 -10.73
C ALA A 87 -3.14 3.81 -11.02
N VAL A 88 -2.11 3.68 -10.21
CA VAL A 88 -0.81 4.28 -10.47
C VAL A 88 0.27 3.22 -10.37
N ARG A 89 1.13 3.18 -11.36
CA ARG A 89 2.33 2.35 -11.33
C ARG A 89 3.48 3.18 -10.77
N VAL A 90 4.18 2.62 -9.80
CA VAL A 90 5.32 3.28 -9.17
C VAL A 90 6.58 2.43 -9.40
N ALA A 91 7.56 3.02 -10.08
CA ALA A 91 8.85 2.37 -10.28
C ALA A 91 9.55 2.19 -8.93
N PRO A 92 10.43 1.17 -8.79
CA PRO A 92 11.04 0.86 -7.49
C PRO A 92 11.68 2.05 -6.80
N GLN A 93 12.45 2.85 -7.51
CA GLN A 93 13.25 3.93 -6.91
C GLN A 93 12.46 5.19 -6.57
N VAL A 94 11.23 5.31 -7.04
CA VAL A 94 10.39 6.48 -6.74
C VAL A 94 10.03 6.44 -5.25
N ILE A 95 10.31 7.51 -4.53
CA ILE A 95 9.90 7.63 -3.13
C ILE A 95 8.41 7.90 -3.12
N ARG A 96 7.65 7.10 -2.37
CA ARG A 96 6.19 7.19 -2.33
C ARG A 96 5.66 7.25 -0.92
N SER A 97 4.54 7.92 -0.79
CA SER A 97 3.74 7.95 0.41
C SER A 97 2.27 8.18 0.04
N VAL A 98 1.36 7.69 0.87
CA VAL A 98 -0.09 7.76 0.62
C VAL A 98 -0.76 8.41 1.83
N TRP A 99 -1.79 9.20 1.59
CA TRP A 99 -2.51 9.92 2.65
C TRP A 99 -3.99 10.04 2.32
N ASN A 100 -4.86 9.80 3.32
CA ASN A 100 -6.29 10.08 3.19
C ASN A 100 -6.63 11.35 3.93
N ASP A 101 -7.00 12.40 3.20
CA ASP A 101 -7.42 13.68 3.76
C ASP A 101 -8.94 13.83 3.83
N GLU A 102 -9.68 12.91 3.27
CA GLU A 102 -11.14 12.97 3.16
C GLU A 102 -11.84 12.39 4.38
N PRO A 103 -13.08 12.86 4.70
CA PRO A 103 -13.81 12.42 5.90
C PRO A 103 -14.13 10.92 5.92
N GLY A 104 -14.25 10.28 4.78
CA GLY A 104 -14.59 8.86 4.70
C GLY A 104 -13.35 7.98 4.58
N ASP A 105 -13.55 6.69 4.77
CA ASP A 105 -12.49 5.71 4.54
C ASP A 105 -12.17 5.60 3.05
N ALA A 106 -10.92 5.34 2.74
CA ALA A 106 -10.50 4.95 1.40
C ALA A 106 -9.98 3.51 1.44
N GLU A 107 -10.22 2.79 0.35
CA GLU A 107 -9.74 1.42 0.19
C GLU A 107 -8.89 1.31 -1.05
N LEU A 108 -7.80 0.59 -0.94
CA LEU A 108 -6.91 0.35 -2.07
C LEU A 108 -6.33 -1.05 -2.01
N VAL A 109 -5.90 -1.54 -3.17
CA VAL A 109 -5.08 -2.73 -3.26
C VAL A 109 -3.74 -2.37 -3.85
N ILE A 110 -2.72 -3.11 -3.43
CA ILE A 110 -1.35 -2.91 -3.87
C ILE A 110 -0.87 -4.24 -4.45
N CYS A 111 -0.45 -4.22 -5.70
CA CYS A 111 0.10 -5.39 -6.37
C CYS A 111 1.57 -5.13 -6.68
N SER A 112 2.42 -6.12 -6.40
CA SER A 112 3.84 -5.98 -6.57
C SER A 112 4.48 -7.31 -6.90
N VAL A 113 5.81 -7.32 -7.00
CA VAL A 113 6.61 -8.53 -7.15
C VAL A 113 6.76 -9.19 -5.78
N ARG A 114 6.51 -10.50 -5.72
CA ARG A 114 6.74 -11.24 -4.49
C ARG A 114 8.24 -11.46 -4.31
N LEU A 115 8.74 -11.18 -3.10
CA LEU A 115 10.12 -11.43 -2.72
C LEU A 115 10.14 -12.35 -1.50
N ASP A 116 11.21 -13.16 -1.37
CA ASP A 116 11.39 -14.02 -0.20
C ASP A 116 11.64 -13.18 1.06
N ASP A 117 12.37 -12.08 0.93
CA ASP A 117 12.61 -11.14 2.02
C ASP A 117 12.29 -9.71 1.57
N PRO A 118 11.00 -9.31 1.62
CA PRO A 118 10.62 -7.97 1.18
C PRO A 118 11.23 -6.86 2.04
N SER A 119 11.59 -7.13 3.30
CA SER A 119 12.16 -6.11 4.17
C SER A 119 13.54 -5.66 3.70
N SER A 120 14.27 -6.48 2.98
CA SER A 120 15.59 -6.11 2.44
C SER A 120 15.49 -5.22 1.21
N ASP A 121 14.31 -5.14 0.59
CA ASP A 121 14.07 -4.36 -0.63
C ASP A 121 13.59 -2.94 -0.35
N VAL A 122 13.08 -2.68 0.84
CA VAL A 122 12.47 -1.40 1.19
C VAL A 122 13.46 -0.49 1.91
N GLU A 123 13.43 0.80 1.56
CA GLU A 123 14.20 1.83 2.25
C GLU A 123 13.24 2.92 2.71
N GLY A 124 13.17 3.16 4.03
CA GLY A 124 12.39 4.25 4.60
C GLY A 124 13.07 5.59 4.38
N VAL A 125 12.27 6.62 4.11
CA VAL A 125 12.76 7.99 3.92
C VAL A 125 12.04 8.87 4.93
N PRO A 126 12.70 9.24 6.04
CA PRO A 126 12.08 10.09 7.05
C PRO A 126 11.84 11.50 6.52
N ASP A 127 10.84 12.17 7.05
CA ASP A 127 10.49 13.56 6.72
C ASP A 127 10.19 13.79 5.24
N PHE A 128 9.77 12.74 4.54
CA PHE A 128 9.52 12.81 3.11
C PHE A 128 8.33 13.73 2.76
N TRP A 129 7.29 13.74 3.60
CA TRP A 129 6.07 14.50 3.32
C TRP A 129 5.75 15.39 4.52
N PRO A 130 6.31 16.59 4.57
CA PRO A 130 6.07 17.49 5.71
C PRO A 130 4.63 18.00 5.72
N VAL A 131 4.13 18.24 6.93
CA VAL A 131 2.89 19.00 7.12
C VAL A 131 3.25 20.47 7.01
N GLU A 132 2.48 21.20 6.24
CA GLU A 132 2.70 22.64 6.04
C GLU A 132 2.15 23.47 7.17
#